data_5d5544f71558227e93dd1f3bce5154ba
#
_entry.id   5d5544f71558227e93dd1f3bce5154ba
#
_cell.length_a   1.000
_cell.length_b   1.000
_cell.length_c   1.000
_cell.angle_alpha   90.00
_cell.angle_beta   90.00
_cell.angle_gamma   90.00
#
_symmetry.space_group_name_H-M   'P 1'
#
loop_
_entity.id
_entity.type
_entity.pdbx_description
1 polymer ?
#
loop_
_entity_poly.entity_id
_entity_poly.type
_entity_poly.pdbx_seq_one_letter_code
_entity_poly.pdbx_strand_id
1 'polypeptide(L)'
;MRIFLSSIQSSIQSSIQISIQISIQNSTRLFFVLVATLAGAFAAGADSPPLPPSITTAPLSVDRVVDNLVRRDVERAQALGHYESTRVYRLSYRGFPGDRDAEMTVEATYDSPSTKSFKVISQTGSKLVIDRVFKRLLESEKEAAEPEMHAHTLLNRDNYDFALIGFESSAPGGQYVLAVYPKAKSKYLYRGKVWVDGTDFAVTRIDAEPAQNPSFWTKKSEIRHEYMKVQDFWLPRRNESVSYIRLGGRATLTIEYKDYRVRGSGLRY
;
A
#
# COMPACT_ATOMS: atom_id res chain seq x y z
N MET A 1 31.99 4.76 1.28
CA MET A 1 30.99 5.37 0.38
C MET A 1 30.07 4.34 -0.30
N ARG A 2 30.59 3.25 -0.93
CA ARG A 2 29.74 2.20 -1.54
C ARG A 2 28.80 1.50 -0.54
N ILE A 3 29.29 1.13 0.64
CA ILE A 3 28.53 0.46 1.71
C ILE A 3 27.38 1.34 2.22
N PHE A 4 27.63 2.61 2.39
CA PHE A 4 26.65 3.61 2.84
C PHE A 4 25.46 3.74 1.88
N LEU A 5 25.75 3.82 0.58
CA LEU A 5 24.72 3.94 -0.46
C LEU A 5 23.89 2.67 -0.59
N SER A 6 24.52 1.50 -0.45
CA SER A 6 23.78 0.22 -0.45
C SER A 6 22.82 0.11 0.73
N SER A 7 23.16 0.68 1.87
CA SER A 7 22.31 0.71 3.05
C SER A 7 21.06 1.60 2.87
N ILE A 8 21.25 2.82 2.38
CA ILE A 8 20.14 3.72 2.04
C ILE A 8 19.27 3.07 0.97
N GLN A 9 19.87 2.53 -0.07
CA GLN A 9 19.19 1.87 -1.16
C GLN A 9 18.33 0.69 -0.67
N SER A 10 18.88 -0.23 0.13
CA SER A 10 18.16 -1.38 0.66
C SER A 10 17.00 -0.99 1.57
N SER A 11 17.21 0.04 2.42
CA SER A 11 16.20 0.53 3.34
C SER A 11 15.01 1.17 2.62
N ILE A 12 15.32 1.96 1.60
CA ILE A 12 14.33 2.62 0.75
C ILE A 12 13.60 1.61 -0.14
N GLN A 13 14.32 0.61 -0.66
CA GLN A 13 13.76 -0.44 -1.51
C GLN A 13 12.70 -1.28 -0.79
N SER A 14 12.92 -1.62 0.49
CA SER A 14 11.92 -2.30 1.33
C SER A 14 10.66 -1.46 1.52
N SER A 15 10.84 -0.17 1.82
CA SER A 15 9.72 0.74 2.03
C SER A 15 8.86 0.92 0.79
N ILE A 16 9.48 0.93 -0.38
CA ILE A 16 8.76 1.08 -1.66
C ILE A 16 8.10 -0.22 -2.08
N GLN A 17 8.72 -1.36 -1.85
CA GLN A 17 8.07 -2.64 -2.13
C GLN A 17 6.80 -2.82 -1.31
N ILE A 18 6.77 -2.36 -0.07
CA ILE A 18 5.56 -2.31 0.74
C ILE A 18 4.49 -1.40 0.10
N SER A 19 4.88 -0.24 -0.45
CA SER A 19 3.98 0.65 -1.20
C SER A 19 3.45 0.05 -2.49
N ILE A 20 4.31 -0.65 -3.20
CA ILE A 20 3.98 -1.30 -4.47
C ILE A 20 2.97 -2.42 -4.25
N GLN A 21 3.08 -3.14 -3.14
CA GLN A 21 2.20 -4.23 -2.77
C GLN A 21 0.73 -3.84 -2.79
N ILE A 22 0.40 -2.73 -2.17
CA ILE A 22 -0.99 -2.28 -2.04
C ILE A 22 -1.50 -1.69 -3.36
N SER A 23 -0.61 -1.12 -4.19
CA SER A 23 -0.95 -0.70 -5.56
C SER A 23 -1.11 -1.85 -6.55
N ILE A 24 -0.50 -3.02 -6.28
CA ILE A 24 -0.47 -4.20 -7.17
C ILE A 24 -1.40 -5.31 -6.67
N GLN A 25 -1.97 -5.21 -5.47
CA GLN A 25 -3.04 -6.11 -5.03
C GLN A 25 -4.13 -6.29 -6.09
N ASN A 26 -3.99 -5.57 -7.12
CA ASN A 26 -4.84 -5.39 -8.26
C ASN A 26 -4.62 -6.35 -9.46
N SER A 27 -3.89 -7.46 -9.41
CA SER A 27 -3.56 -8.16 -10.68
C SER A 27 -3.40 -9.68 -10.65
N THR A 28 -4.13 -10.44 -9.85
CA THR A 28 -4.02 -11.90 -9.95
C THR A 28 -5.35 -12.58 -10.24
N ARG A 29 -5.46 -13.21 -11.41
CA ARG A 29 -6.58 -14.07 -11.78
C ARG A 29 -6.44 -15.42 -11.08
N LEU A 30 -7.36 -15.76 -10.20
CA LEU A 30 -7.59 -17.14 -9.78
C LEU A 30 -9.01 -17.56 -10.23
N PHE A 31 -9.06 -18.59 -11.07
CA PHE A 31 -10.30 -19.25 -11.45
C PHE A 31 -10.83 -20.04 -10.26
N PHE A 32 -12.02 -19.72 -9.76
CA PHE A 32 -12.82 -20.63 -8.97
C PHE A 32 -14.18 -20.83 -9.59
N VAL A 33 -14.48 -22.10 -9.84
CA VAL A 33 -15.76 -22.59 -10.34
C VAL A 33 -16.79 -22.50 -9.21
N LEU A 34 -17.88 -21.81 -9.47
CA LEU A 34 -19.04 -21.67 -8.56
C LEU A 34 -20.04 -22.78 -8.83
N VAL A 35 -20.37 -23.58 -7.83
CA VAL A 35 -21.55 -24.44 -7.81
C VAL A 35 -22.63 -23.72 -7.01
N ALA A 36 -23.70 -23.37 -7.69
CA ALA A 36 -24.90 -22.79 -7.09
C ALA A 36 -25.84 -23.88 -6.60
N THR A 37 -26.38 -23.70 -5.38
CA THR A 37 -27.62 -24.39 -4.98
C THR A 37 -28.61 -23.39 -4.40
N LEU A 38 -29.81 -23.48 -4.94
CA LEU A 38 -31.01 -22.68 -4.72
C LEU A 38 -31.89 -23.31 -3.62
N ALA A 39 -32.50 -22.50 -2.75
CA ALA A 39 -33.84 -22.71 -2.14
C ALA A 39 -34.07 -21.54 -1.16
N GLY A 40 -35.13 -20.74 -1.21
CA GLY A 40 -36.56 -21.04 -1.28
C GLY A 40 -37.24 -20.37 -0.10
N ALA A 41 -37.94 -19.34 -0.31
CA ALA A 41 -39.11 -18.55 0.03
C ALA A 41 -39.91 -18.81 1.33
N PHE A 42 -40.59 -17.75 1.77
CA PHE A 42 -41.92 -17.45 2.38
C PHE A 42 -41.79 -16.67 3.68
N ALA A 43 -42.44 -15.60 3.88
CA ALA A 43 -43.62 -14.82 3.61
C ALA A 43 -44.14 -14.18 4.92
N ALA A 44 -44.40 -12.90 4.85
CA ALA A 44 -45.46 -12.05 5.41
C ALA A 44 -45.83 -12.06 6.90
N GLY A 45 -45.85 -10.82 7.46
CA GLY A 45 -46.62 -10.45 8.65
C GLY A 45 -46.34 -8.98 8.99
N ALA A 46 -47.31 -8.10 8.67
CA ALA A 46 -47.24 -6.69 8.94
C ALA A 46 -47.62 -6.37 10.39
N ASP A 47 -46.86 -5.49 11.06
CA ASP A 47 -47.38 -4.53 12.02
C ASP A 47 -46.41 -3.38 12.18
N SER A 48 -46.95 -2.16 12.26
CA SER A 48 -46.24 -0.90 12.19
C SER A 48 -45.41 -0.61 13.44
N PRO A 49 -44.24 0.04 13.30
CA PRO A 49 -43.20 0.07 14.31
C PRO A 49 -43.22 1.31 15.18
N PRO A 50 -42.70 1.24 16.41
CA PRO A 50 -42.10 2.38 17.08
C PRO A 50 -40.75 2.72 16.39
N LEU A 51 -40.45 4.01 16.36
CA LEU A 51 -39.21 4.58 15.80
C LEU A 51 -37.99 3.76 16.23
N PRO A 52 -37.10 3.40 15.28
CA PRO A 52 -35.93 2.61 15.61
C PRO A 52 -35.00 3.40 16.54
N PRO A 53 -34.44 2.77 17.58
CA PRO A 53 -33.30 3.32 18.28
C PRO A 53 -32.18 3.49 17.26
N SER A 54 -31.43 4.58 17.38
CA SER A 54 -30.22 4.82 16.58
C SER A 54 -29.34 3.59 16.66
N ILE A 55 -29.29 2.80 15.59
CA ILE A 55 -28.44 1.62 15.51
C ILE A 55 -27.02 2.13 15.49
N THR A 56 -26.38 2.18 16.65
CA THR A 56 -24.92 2.19 16.73
C THR A 56 -24.49 0.82 16.22
N THR A 57 -24.16 0.74 14.92
CA THR A 57 -23.67 -0.49 14.31
C THR A 57 -22.39 -0.88 15.06
N ALA A 58 -22.46 -1.95 15.85
CA ALA A 58 -21.28 -2.47 16.54
C ALA A 58 -20.19 -2.75 15.51
N PRO A 59 -18.92 -2.41 15.78
CA PRO A 59 -17.80 -2.67 14.86
C PRO A 59 -17.79 -4.15 14.47
N LEU A 60 -17.48 -4.44 13.20
CA LEU A 60 -17.32 -5.81 12.75
C LEU A 60 -16.16 -6.48 13.50
N SER A 61 -16.21 -7.81 13.61
CA SER A 61 -15.08 -8.59 14.12
C SER A 61 -13.88 -8.45 13.17
N VAL A 62 -12.66 -8.68 13.69
CA VAL A 62 -11.43 -8.64 12.90
C VAL A 62 -11.52 -9.53 11.66
N ASP A 63 -12.10 -10.73 11.79
CA ASP A 63 -12.26 -11.67 10.69
C ASP A 63 -13.10 -11.09 9.55
N ARG A 64 -14.23 -10.48 9.89
CA ARG A 64 -15.12 -9.84 8.91
C ARG A 64 -14.46 -8.65 8.22
N VAL A 65 -13.69 -7.86 8.95
CA VAL A 65 -12.95 -6.73 8.36
C VAL A 65 -11.90 -7.21 7.38
N VAL A 66 -11.11 -8.24 7.76
CA VAL A 66 -10.05 -8.79 6.91
C VAL A 66 -10.63 -9.49 5.68
N ASP A 67 -11.71 -10.27 5.83
CA ASP A 67 -12.36 -10.94 4.69
C ASP A 67 -12.91 -9.93 3.68
N ASN A 68 -13.54 -8.85 4.16
CA ASN A 68 -14.01 -7.77 3.30
C ASN A 68 -12.86 -7.02 2.64
N LEU A 69 -11.79 -6.71 3.39
CA LEU A 69 -10.59 -6.07 2.85
C LEU A 69 -10.02 -6.87 1.67
N VAL A 70 -9.74 -8.16 1.87
CA VAL A 70 -9.15 -9.04 0.85
C VAL A 70 -10.07 -9.17 -0.36
N ARG A 71 -11.38 -9.41 -0.14
CA ARG A 71 -12.35 -9.53 -1.24
C ARG A 71 -12.46 -8.24 -2.04
N ARG A 72 -12.60 -7.09 -1.38
CA ARG A 72 -12.73 -5.79 -2.05
C ARG A 72 -11.46 -5.37 -2.77
N ASP A 73 -10.30 -5.78 -2.28
CA ASP A 73 -9.04 -5.53 -2.97
C ASP A 73 -8.98 -6.30 -4.29
N VAL A 74 -9.37 -7.57 -4.30
CA VAL A 74 -9.45 -8.36 -5.54
C VAL A 74 -10.44 -7.75 -6.54
N GLU A 75 -11.62 -7.34 -6.08
CA GLU A 75 -12.64 -6.70 -6.94
C GLU A 75 -12.11 -5.40 -7.58
N ARG A 76 -11.51 -4.50 -6.79
CA ARG A 76 -10.89 -3.25 -7.29
C ARG A 76 -9.76 -3.52 -8.26
N ALA A 77 -9.00 -4.54 -8.00
CA ALA A 77 -7.94 -5.02 -8.83
C ALA A 77 -8.37 -5.34 -10.25
N GLN A 78 -9.39 -6.14 -10.34
CA GLN A 78 -9.96 -6.56 -11.63
C GLN A 78 -10.61 -5.40 -12.38
N ALA A 79 -11.16 -4.44 -11.64
CA ALA A 79 -11.82 -3.27 -12.21
C ALA A 79 -10.84 -2.19 -12.70
N LEU A 80 -9.62 -2.13 -12.18
CA LEU A 80 -8.62 -1.12 -12.58
C LEU A 80 -7.97 -1.52 -13.90
N GLY A 81 -8.24 -0.77 -14.96
CA GLY A 81 -7.66 -1.02 -16.29
C GLY A 81 -6.36 -0.26 -16.51
N HIS A 82 -6.40 1.04 -16.23
CA HIS A 82 -5.30 1.96 -16.53
C HIS A 82 -5.31 3.14 -15.57
N TYR A 83 -4.13 3.63 -15.21
CA TYR A 83 -3.98 4.98 -14.65
C TYR A 83 -2.66 5.64 -15.05
N GLU A 84 -2.68 6.96 -15.08
CA GLU A 84 -1.51 7.82 -15.16
C GLU A 84 -1.42 8.66 -13.89
N SER A 85 -0.21 9.00 -13.47
CA SER A 85 0.03 9.90 -12.33
C SER A 85 1.38 10.60 -12.43
N THR A 86 1.46 11.81 -11.89
CA THR A 86 2.73 12.49 -11.63
C THR A 86 3.24 12.08 -10.25
N ARG A 87 4.51 11.68 -10.15
CA ARG A 87 5.15 11.32 -8.88
C ARG A 87 6.36 12.18 -8.63
N VAL A 88 6.47 12.71 -7.41
CA VAL A 88 7.61 13.49 -6.95
C VAL A 88 8.35 12.74 -5.85
N TYR A 89 9.54 12.28 -6.17
CA TYR A 89 10.46 11.61 -5.25
C TYR A 89 11.38 12.64 -4.63
N ARG A 90 11.42 12.73 -3.30
CA ARG A 90 12.37 13.58 -2.55
C ARG A 90 13.14 12.71 -1.57
N LEU A 91 14.46 12.81 -1.61
CA LEU A 91 15.33 12.19 -0.63
C LEU A 91 16.17 13.26 0.07
N SER A 92 16.13 13.23 1.39
CA SER A 92 16.98 14.02 2.26
C SER A 92 17.81 13.09 3.13
N TYR A 93 19.12 13.19 3.03
CA TYR A 93 20.04 12.49 3.91
C TYR A 93 20.79 13.52 4.77
N ARG A 94 20.89 13.25 6.07
CA ARG A 94 21.64 14.04 7.04
C ARG A 94 22.57 13.12 7.81
N GLY A 95 23.88 13.41 7.78
CA GLY A 95 24.89 12.62 8.47
C GLY A 95 26.20 12.45 7.73
N PHE A 96 27.09 11.59 8.25
CA PHE A 96 28.37 11.29 7.63
C PHE A 96 28.19 10.47 6.34
N PRO A 97 28.94 10.73 5.24
CA PRO A 97 30.06 11.68 5.07
C PRO A 97 29.63 13.09 4.62
N GLY A 98 28.39 13.46 4.81
CA GLY A 98 27.84 14.78 4.50
C GLY A 98 26.41 14.68 3.97
N ASP A 99 25.71 15.77 4.11
CA ASP A 99 24.30 15.90 3.74
C ASP A 99 24.09 15.77 2.23
N ARG A 100 22.94 15.20 1.84
CA ARG A 100 22.55 15.01 0.45
C ARG A 100 21.06 15.24 0.31
N ASP A 101 20.69 16.00 -0.71
CA ASP A 101 19.32 16.18 -1.14
C ASP A 101 19.20 15.86 -2.64
N ALA A 102 18.09 15.26 -3.02
CA ALA A 102 17.73 15.05 -4.41
C ALA A 102 16.23 15.03 -4.59
N GLU A 103 15.78 15.48 -5.73
CA GLU A 103 14.39 15.40 -6.18
C GLU A 103 14.33 14.84 -7.60
N MET A 104 13.29 14.04 -7.88
CA MET A 104 13.00 13.54 -9.22
C MET A 104 11.50 13.54 -9.44
N THR A 105 11.05 14.11 -10.54
CA THR A 105 9.67 14.04 -10.99
C THR A 105 9.54 13.08 -12.16
N VAL A 106 8.56 12.18 -12.09
CA VAL A 106 8.23 11.22 -13.14
C VAL A 106 6.76 11.21 -13.48
N GLU A 107 6.43 10.97 -14.75
CA GLU A 107 5.12 10.47 -15.18
C GLU A 107 5.16 8.96 -15.06
N ALA A 108 4.18 8.40 -14.35
CA ALA A 108 4.02 6.97 -14.17
C ALA A 108 2.72 6.52 -14.81
N THR A 109 2.78 5.45 -15.61
CA THR A 109 1.65 4.82 -16.25
C THR A 109 1.52 3.38 -15.77
N TYR A 110 0.31 2.96 -15.49
CA TYR A 110 -0.04 1.58 -15.18
C TYR A 110 -1.06 1.08 -16.20
N ASP A 111 -0.81 -0.09 -16.74
CA ASP A 111 -1.73 -0.85 -17.60
C ASP A 111 -1.93 -2.24 -17.01
N SER A 112 -3.20 -2.61 -16.81
CA SER A 112 -3.57 -3.94 -16.33
C SER A 112 -3.05 -5.05 -17.28
N PRO A 113 -2.60 -6.19 -16.74
CA PRO A 113 -2.68 -6.60 -15.35
C PRO A 113 -1.48 -6.15 -14.47
N SER A 114 -0.33 -5.78 -15.04
CA SER A 114 0.89 -5.56 -14.24
C SER A 114 1.92 -4.63 -14.88
N THR A 115 1.65 -4.06 -16.04
CA THR A 115 2.62 -3.24 -16.77
C THR A 115 2.75 -1.87 -16.14
N LYS A 116 3.97 -1.48 -15.75
CA LYS A 116 4.30 -0.14 -15.28
C LYS A 116 5.39 0.48 -16.13
N SER A 117 5.20 1.74 -16.50
CA SER A 117 6.21 2.53 -17.19
C SER A 117 6.43 3.87 -16.48
N PHE A 118 7.64 4.39 -16.61
CA PHE A 118 8.05 5.64 -15.98
C PHE A 118 8.81 6.49 -16.98
N LYS A 119 8.42 7.75 -17.09
CA LYS A 119 9.11 8.77 -17.87
C LYS A 119 9.62 9.85 -16.93
N VAL A 120 10.91 10.02 -16.85
CA VAL A 120 11.54 11.06 -16.03
C VAL A 120 11.32 12.43 -16.68
N ILE A 121 10.73 13.35 -15.90
CA ILE A 121 10.43 14.72 -16.34
C ILE A 121 11.53 15.68 -15.89
N SER A 122 11.94 15.57 -14.62
CA SER A 122 12.99 16.43 -14.08
C SER A 122 13.78 15.73 -12.98
N GLN A 123 15.02 16.18 -12.79
CA GLN A 123 15.92 15.69 -11.74
C GLN A 123 16.77 16.85 -11.24
N THR A 124 16.90 16.98 -9.90
CA THR A 124 17.74 17.99 -9.27
C THR A 124 18.47 17.42 -8.04
N GLY A 125 19.57 18.05 -7.64
CA GLY A 125 20.31 17.69 -6.43
C GLY A 125 21.39 16.64 -6.67
N SER A 126 21.62 15.77 -5.70
CA SER A 126 22.72 14.80 -5.69
C SER A 126 22.60 13.77 -6.81
N LYS A 127 23.49 13.86 -7.82
CA LYS A 127 23.57 12.87 -8.91
C LYS A 127 23.74 11.45 -8.40
N LEU A 128 24.48 11.27 -7.31
CA LEU A 128 24.69 9.99 -6.67
C LEU A 128 23.37 9.37 -6.14
N VAL A 129 22.51 10.18 -5.52
CA VAL A 129 21.18 9.76 -5.06
C VAL A 129 20.30 9.42 -6.25
N ILE A 130 20.29 10.24 -7.27
CA ILE A 130 19.51 10.03 -8.49
C ILE A 130 19.88 8.68 -9.13
N ASP A 131 21.18 8.46 -9.40
CA ASP A 131 21.64 7.27 -10.11
C ASP A 131 21.58 5.98 -9.30
N ARG A 132 21.84 6.04 -7.98
CA ARG A 132 21.93 4.85 -7.11
C ARG A 132 20.66 4.55 -6.34
N VAL A 133 19.82 5.55 -6.12
CA VAL A 133 18.59 5.38 -5.35
C VAL A 133 17.38 5.47 -6.27
N PHE A 134 17.11 6.62 -6.86
CA PHE A 134 15.85 6.83 -7.59
C PHE A 134 15.70 5.91 -8.81
N LYS A 135 16.73 5.74 -9.63
CA LYS A 135 16.66 4.82 -10.79
C LYS A 135 16.41 3.39 -10.36
N ARG A 136 17.08 2.93 -9.28
CA ARG A 136 16.85 1.61 -8.73
C ARG A 136 15.46 1.41 -8.15
N LEU A 137 14.86 2.46 -7.59
CA LEU A 137 13.49 2.42 -7.12
C LEU A 137 12.51 2.16 -8.26
N LEU A 138 12.67 2.87 -9.38
CA LEU A 138 11.83 2.69 -10.56
C LEU A 138 12.00 1.29 -11.17
N GLU A 139 13.22 0.76 -11.19
CA GLU A 139 13.52 -0.63 -11.62
C GLU A 139 12.82 -1.64 -10.70
N SER A 140 13.00 -1.51 -9.37
CA SER A 140 12.39 -2.40 -8.39
C SER A 140 10.85 -2.36 -8.41
N GLU A 141 10.27 -1.21 -8.75
CA GLU A 141 8.83 -1.10 -8.88
C GLU A 141 8.30 -1.85 -10.11
N LYS A 142 9.07 -1.93 -11.19
CA LYS A 142 8.74 -2.78 -12.33
C LYS A 142 8.86 -4.27 -11.98
N GLU A 143 9.96 -4.66 -11.32
CA GLU A 143 10.20 -6.04 -10.89
C GLU A 143 9.15 -6.56 -9.90
N ALA A 144 8.70 -5.70 -8.98
CA ALA A 144 7.69 -6.07 -7.99
C ALA A 144 6.28 -6.28 -8.57
N ALA A 145 6.06 -5.87 -9.82
CA ALA A 145 4.83 -6.19 -10.55
C ALA A 145 4.76 -7.65 -11.02
N GLU A 146 5.86 -8.41 -10.89
CA GLU A 146 5.89 -9.82 -11.25
C GLU A 146 5.00 -10.67 -10.31
N PRO A 147 4.15 -11.58 -10.85
CA PRO A 147 3.12 -12.30 -10.10
C PRO A 147 3.66 -13.13 -8.93
N GLU A 148 4.83 -13.77 -9.08
CA GLU A 148 5.40 -14.63 -8.05
C GLU A 148 5.82 -13.85 -6.80
N MET A 149 6.45 -12.70 -6.98
CA MET A 149 6.86 -11.83 -5.87
C MET A 149 5.64 -11.27 -5.14
N HIS A 150 4.58 -11.01 -5.90
CA HIS A 150 3.35 -10.42 -5.39
C HIS A 150 2.66 -11.27 -4.32
N ALA A 151 2.50 -12.59 -4.53
CA ALA A 151 1.79 -13.46 -3.61
C ALA A 151 2.37 -13.45 -2.17
N HIS A 152 3.71 -13.37 -2.06
CA HIS A 152 4.42 -13.36 -0.76
C HIS A 152 4.35 -12.02 -0.01
N THR A 153 3.66 -11.07 -0.55
CA THR A 153 3.62 -9.71 -0.04
C THR A 153 2.21 -9.21 0.28
N LEU A 154 1.16 -9.93 -0.13
CA LEU A 154 -0.24 -9.57 0.07
C LEU A 154 -0.59 -9.34 1.54
N LEU A 155 -1.40 -8.33 1.82
CA LEU A 155 -1.99 -8.08 3.14
C LEU A 155 -3.18 -9.02 3.35
N ASN A 156 -2.88 -10.30 3.58
CA ASN A 156 -3.86 -11.38 3.76
C ASN A 156 -3.47 -12.30 4.92
N ARG A 157 -4.30 -13.30 5.22
CA ARG A 157 -4.06 -14.26 6.31
C ARG A 157 -2.92 -15.24 6.06
N ASP A 158 -2.47 -15.40 4.83
CA ASP A 158 -1.32 -16.27 4.52
C ASP A 158 -0.02 -15.62 5.03
N ASN A 159 0.07 -14.29 4.92
CA ASN A 159 1.25 -13.53 5.25
C ASN A 159 1.22 -12.87 6.64
N TYR A 160 0.00 -12.64 7.20
CA TYR A 160 -0.16 -11.87 8.45
C TYR A 160 -1.18 -12.46 9.41
N ASP A 161 -0.93 -12.26 10.70
CA ASP A 161 -1.93 -12.31 11.75
C ASP A 161 -2.45 -10.88 12.00
N PHE A 162 -3.75 -10.77 12.31
CA PHE A 162 -4.45 -9.51 12.48
C PHE A 162 -5.08 -9.41 13.87
N ALA A 163 -5.03 -8.22 14.48
CA ALA A 163 -5.80 -7.89 15.66
C ALA A 163 -6.53 -6.56 15.46
N LEU A 164 -7.80 -6.49 15.85
CA LEU A 164 -8.56 -5.25 15.83
C LEU A 164 -8.15 -4.40 17.05
N ILE A 165 -7.58 -3.21 16.81
CA ILE A 165 -7.21 -2.25 17.85
C ILE A 165 -8.43 -1.40 18.22
N GLY A 166 -9.22 -0.97 17.24
CA GLY A 166 -10.36 -0.10 17.47
C GLY A 166 -11.05 0.34 16.19
N PHE A 167 -12.03 1.22 16.38
CA PHE A 167 -12.79 1.86 15.31
C PHE A 167 -12.80 3.37 15.54
N GLU A 168 -12.28 4.13 14.60
CA GLU A 168 -12.24 5.60 14.62
C GLU A 168 -13.39 6.15 13.79
N SER A 169 -14.32 6.87 14.43
CA SER A 169 -15.52 7.44 13.78
C SER A 169 -15.32 8.85 13.22
N SER A 170 -14.11 9.40 13.30
CA SER A 170 -13.79 10.77 12.86
C SER A 170 -13.82 10.97 11.34
N ALA A 171 -13.69 9.90 10.55
CA ALA A 171 -13.83 9.93 9.09
C ALA A 171 -15.26 9.57 8.67
N PRO A 172 -15.76 10.05 7.52
CA PRO A 172 -17.03 9.60 6.96
C PRO A 172 -17.03 8.07 6.79
N GLY A 173 -18.02 7.37 7.37
CA GLY A 173 -18.08 5.90 7.38
C GLY A 173 -17.20 5.23 8.45
N GLY A 174 -16.33 5.98 9.14
CA GLY A 174 -15.40 5.48 10.14
C GLY A 174 -14.23 4.69 9.54
N GLN A 175 -13.28 4.30 10.40
CA GLN A 175 -12.12 3.50 10.00
C GLN A 175 -11.83 2.41 11.05
N TYR A 176 -11.63 1.18 10.62
CA TYR A 176 -11.08 0.12 11.46
C TYR A 176 -9.57 0.27 11.58
N VAL A 177 -9.03 0.14 12.78
CA VAL A 177 -7.58 0.15 13.03
C VAL A 177 -7.14 -1.27 13.37
N LEU A 178 -6.34 -1.86 12.50
CA LEU A 178 -5.80 -3.21 12.65
C LEU A 178 -4.32 -3.14 13.05
N ALA A 179 -3.91 -3.95 14.02
CA ALA A 179 -2.51 -4.33 14.18
C ALA A 179 -2.22 -5.50 13.24
N VAL A 180 -1.08 -5.46 12.55
CA VAL A 180 -0.64 -6.50 11.63
C VAL A 180 0.71 -7.07 12.07
N TYR A 181 0.79 -8.40 12.11
CA TYR A 181 1.96 -9.15 12.53
C TYR A 181 2.37 -10.11 11.41
N PRO A 182 3.55 -9.92 10.79
CA PRO A 182 3.99 -10.77 9.69
C PRO A 182 4.34 -12.17 10.21
N LYS A 183 3.90 -13.21 9.51
CA LYS A 183 4.18 -14.62 9.82
C LYS A 183 5.60 -15.05 9.47
N ALA A 184 6.28 -14.29 8.60
CA ALA A 184 7.65 -14.54 8.19
C ALA A 184 8.56 -13.33 8.41
N LYS A 185 9.84 -13.57 8.66
CA LYS A 185 10.88 -12.55 8.66
C LYS A 185 11.24 -12.22 7.21
N SER A 186 10.76 -11.10 6.72
CA SER A 186 11.01 -10.63 5.36
C SER A 186 11.16 -9.11 5.33
N LYS A 187 12.05 -8.63 4.50
CA LYS A 187 12.17 -7.18 4.23
C LYS A 187 10.97 -6.61 3.45
N TYR A 188 10.11 -7.48 2.93
CA TYR A 188 8.93 -7.14 2.15
C TYR A 188 7.64 -7.17 2.97
N LEU A 189 7.67 -7.74 4.16
CA LEU A 189 6.56 -7.71 5.12
C LEU A 189 6.83 -6.64 6.19
N TYR A 190 5.77 -6.21 6.85
CA TYR A 190 5.84 -5.16 7.86
C TYR A 190 5.01 -5.50 9.10
N ARG A 191 5.35 -4.89 10.22
CA ARG A 191 4.54 -4.90 11.44
C ARG A 191 4.11 -3.49 11.77
N GLY A 192 2.90 -3.31 12.24
CA GLY A 192 2.42 -1.98 12.62
C GLY A 192 0.91 -1.87 12.60
N LYS A 193 0.42 -0.69 12.24
CA LYS A 193 -1.00 -0.38 12.19
C LYS A 193 -1.44 -0.11 10.75
N VAL A 194 -2.63 -0.61 10.43
CA VAL A 194 -3.31 -0.41 9.14
C VAL A 194 -4.69 0.16 9.43
N TRP A 195 -5.03 1.27 8.81
CA TRP A 195 -6.36 1.85 8.83
C TRP A 195 -7.12 1.38 7.59
N VAL A 196 -8.32 0.90 7.83
CA VAL A 196 -9.22 0.35 6.79
C VAL A 196 -10.51 1.14 6.81
N ASP A 197 -10.90 1.70 5.68
CA ASP A 197 -12.16 2.43 5.50
C ASP A 197 -13.36 1.55 5.87
N GLY A 198 -14.29 2.09 6.65
CA GLY A 198 -15.43 1.33 7.18
C GLY A 198 -16.50 0.99 6.14
N THR A 199 -16.50 1.67 5.00
CA THR A 199 -17.46 1.49 3.91
C THR A 199 -16.87 0.69 2.76
N ASP A 200 -15.72 1.12 2.27
CA ASP A 200 -15.07 0.53 1.09
C ASP A 200 -14.18 -0.67 1.45
N PHE A 201 -13.85 -0.86 2.71
CA PHE A 201 -12.86 -1.85 3.17
C PHE A 201 -11.55 -1.75 2.39
N ALA A 202 -11.08 -0.53 2.19
CA ALA A 202 -9.81 -0.23 1.55
C ALA A 202 -8.80 0.28 2.57
N VAL A 203 -7.53 -0.01 2.37
CA VAL A 203 -6.46 0.58 3.17
C VAL A 203 -6.41 2.08 2.89
N THR A 204 -6.49 2.89 3.95
CA THR A 204 -6.39 4.36 3.89
C THR A 204 -5.04 4.86 4.38
N ARG A 205 -4.43 4.13 5.33
CA ARG A 205 -3.12 4.47 5.91
C ARG A 205 -2.44 3.24 6.47
N ILE A 206 -1.11 3.26 6.43
CA ILE A 206 -0.22 2.31 7.09
C ILE A 206 0.83 3.09 7.87
N ASP A 207 1.02 2.78 9.15
CA ASP A 207 2.15 3.19 9.97
C ASP A 207 2.86 1.92 10.46
N ALA A 208 4.06 1.65 9.98
CA ALA A 208 4.71 0.36 10.18
C ALA A 208 6.24 0.43 10.19
N GLU A 209 6.85 -0.71 10.53
CA GLU A 209 8.28 -0.99 10.39
C GLU A 209 8.44 -2.28 9.57
N PRO A 210 9.49 -2.45 8.74
CA PRO A 210 9.77 -3.72 8.07
C PRO A 210 9.91 -4.88 9.07
N ALA A 211 9.42 -6.05 8.72
CA ALA A 211 9.55 -7.26 9.56
C ALA A 211 11.00 -7.71 9.75
N GLN A 212 11.86 -7.32 8.82
CA GLN A 212 13.30 -7.50 8.88
C GLN A 212 13.98 -6.23 8.38
N ASN A 213 15.02 -5.78 9.09
CA ASN A 213 15.82 -4.66 8.61
C ASN A 213 16.39 -4.97 7.22
N PRO A 214 16.25 -4.04 6.28
CA PRO A 214 16.64 -4.25 4.88
C PRO A 214 18.15 -4.38 4.68
N SER A 215 18.95 -3.89 5.62
CA SER A 215 20.40 -4.05 5.60
C SER A 215 20.99 -4.05 7.01
N PHE A 216 22.19 -4.64 7.15
CA PHE A 216 22.96 -4.62 8.40
C PHE A 216 23.23 -3.18 8.91
N TRP A 217 23.39 -2.22 8.02
CA TRP A 217 23.68 -0.83 8.34
C TRP A 217 22.46 -0.02 8.77
N THR A 218 21.26 -0.53 8.57
CA THR A 218 20.02 0.12 9.01
C THR A 218 19.73 -0.29 10.44
N LYS A 219 19.69 0.69 11.34
CA LYS A 219 19.32 0.48 12.74
C LYS A 219 17.81 0.30 12.89
N LYS A 220 17.04 1.15 12.22
CA LYS A 220 15.57 1.20 12.24
C LYS A 220 15.07 1.84 10.96
N SER A 221 13.91 1.40 10.48
CA SER A 221 13.15 2.09 9.42
C SER A 221 11.70 2.25 9.87
N GLU A 222 11.14 3.41 9.62
CA GLU A 222 9.74 3.74 9.86
C GLU A 222 9.09 4.04 8.51
N ILE A 223 7.87 3.55 8.32
CA ILE A 223 7.14 3.64 7.06
C ILE A 223 5.77 4.22 7.35
N ARG A 224 5.39 5.24 6.57
CA ARG A 224 4.04 5.77 6.53
C ARG A 224 3.55 5.83 5.10
N HIS A 225 2.43 5.18 4.83
CA HIS A 225 1.76 5.25 3.54
C HIS A 225 0.35 5.78 3.72
N GLU A 226 -0.04 6.70 2.86
CA GLU A 226 -1.37 7.30 2.82
C GLU A 226 -1.98 7.07 1.44
N TYR A 227 -3.26 6.76 1.44
CA TYR A 227 -4.05 6.51 0.24
C TYR A 227 -5.18 7.53 0.14
N MET A 228 -5.65 7.75 -1.08
CA MET A 228 -6.79 8.60 -1.35
C MET A 228 -7.72 7.92 -2.34
N LYS A 229 -9.00 8.22 -2.23
CA LYS A 229 -10.01 7.75 -3.17
C LYS A 229 -10.00 8.63 -4.42
N VAL A 230 -9.81 8.01 -5.57
CA VAL A 230 -9.88 8.62 -6.91
C VAL A 230 -10.92 7.85 -7.68
N GLN A 231 -12.08 8.44 -7.92
CA GLN A 231 -13.27 7.72 -8.40
C GLN A 231 -13.60 6.53 -7.47
N ASP A 232 -13.61 5.30 -7.97
CA ASP A 232 -13.89 4.08 -7.21
C ASP A 232 -12.64 3.36 -6.70
N PHE A 233 -11.45 3.94 -6.91
CA PHE A 233 -10.17 3.32 -6.59
C PHE A 233 -9.47 4.04 -5.45
N TRP A 234 -8.85 3.26 -4.55
CA TRP A 234 -7.96 3.76 -3.53
C TRP A 234 -6.52 3.67 -4.02
N LEU A 235 -5.89 4.82 -4.25
CA LEU A 235 -4.58 4.94 -4.85
C LEU A 235 -3.62 5.66 -3.88
N PRO A 236 -2.30 5.42 -3.97
CA PRO A 236 -1.32 6.10 -3.14
C PRO A 236 -1.44 7.62 -3.25
N ARG A 237 -1.37 8.30 -2.12
CA ARG A 237 -1.30 9.76 -2.01
C ARG A 237 0.09 10.22 -1.65
N ARG A 238 0.66 9.60 -0.61
CA ARG A 238 1.98 9.92 -0.07
C ARG A 238 2.59 8.69 0.59
N ASN A 239 3.84 8.44 0.27
CA ASN A 239 4.66 7.46 0.96
C ASN A 239 5.85 8.16 1.60
N GLU A 240 6.11 7.86 2.85
CA GLU A 240 7.27 8.37 3.59
C GLU A 240 8.00 7.20 4.24
N SER A 241 9.32 7.22 4.15
CA SER A 241 10.20 6.27 4.81
C SER A 241 11.34 7.02 5.48
N VAL A 242 11.54 6.75 6.78
CA VAL A 242 12.63 7.30 7.57
C VAL A 242 13.53 6.16 8.01
N SER A 243 14.80 6.20 7.61
CA SER A 243 15.80 5.19 7.93
C SER A 243 16.94 5.76 8.77
N TYR A 244 17.21 5.13 9.88
CA TYR A 244 18.31 5.46 10.78
C TYR A 244 19.51 4.56 10.52
N ILE A 245 20.66 5.13 10.24
CA ILE A 245 21.89 4.45 9.83
C ILE A 245 22.82 4.26 11.04
N ARG A 246 23.43 3.08 11.20
CA ARG A 246 24.27 2.72 12.36
C ARG A 246 25.50 3.62 12.54
N LEU A 247 26.08 4.12 11.46
CA LEU A 247 27.25 5.04 11.52
C LEU A 247 26.87 6.51 11.76
N GLY A 248 25.63 6.76 12.21
CA GLY A 248 25.11 8.10 12.40
C GLY A 248 24.63 8.72 11.10
N GLY A 249 23.33 8.90 10.98
CA GLY A 249 22.68 9.50 9.83
C GLY A 249 21.22 9.09 9.75
N ARG A 250 20.45 9.95 9.09
CA ARG A 250 19.02 9.77 8.85
C ARG A 250 18.74 10.04 7.38
N ALA A 251 18.13 9.07 6.71
CA ALA A 251 17.60 9.23 5.37
C ALA A 251 16.08 9.30 5.44
N THR A 252 15.49 10.33 4.83
CA THR A 252 14.05 10.47 4.65
C THR A 252 13.75 10.45 3.16
N LEU A 253 12.96 9.48 2.72
CA LEU A 253 12.40 9.45 1.37
C LEU A 253 10.92 9.78 1.47
N THR A 254 10.47 10.70 0.62
CA THR A 254 9.04 10.99 0.41
C THR A 254 8.71 10.80 -1.06
N ILE A 255 7.56 10.16 -1.33
CA ILE A 255 6.99 10.07 -2.67
C ILE A 255 5.59 10.65 -2.60
N GLU A 256 5.34 11.72 -3.33
CA GLU A 256 4.01 12.32 -3.49
C GLU A 256 3.44 11.92 -4.84
N TYR A 257 2.17 11.55 -4.85
CA TYR A 257 1.43 11.12 -6.03
C TYR A 257 0.34 12.13 -6.35
N LYS A 258 0.31 12.62 -7.58
CA LYS A 258 -0.56 13.72 -8.04
C LYS A 258 -1.14 13.43 -9.42
N ASP A 259 -2.13 14.23 -9.81
CA ASP A 259 -2.66 14.30 -11.17
C ASP A 259 -3.12 12.95 -11.73
N TYR A 260 -3.80 12.16 -10.89
CA TYR A 260 -4.32 10.87 -11.31
C TYR A 260 -5.37 11.00 -12.41
N ARG A 261 -5.17 10.23 -13.49
CA ARG A 261 -6.15 9.99 -14.55
C ARG A 261 -6.41 8.49 -14.60
N VAL A 262 -7.61 8.07 -14.23
CA VAL A 262 -7.94 6.64 -14.07
C VAL A 262 -8.99 6.23 -15.10
N ARG A 263 -8.83 5.02 -15.65
CA ARG A 263 -9.81 4.35 -16.50
C ARG A 263 -10.04 2.93 -15.98
N GLY A 264 -11.29 2.56 -15.82
CA GLY A 264 -11.67 1.18 -15.50
C GLY A 264 -11.36 0.22 -16.65
N SER A 265 -11.34 -1.06 -16.35
CA SER A 265 -11.05 -2.14 -17.31
C SER A 265 -12.12 -2.31 -18.40
N GLY A 266 -13.23 -1.55 -18.34
CA GLY A 266 -14.35 -1.66 -19.29
C GLY A 266 -15.20 -2.92 -19.12
N LEU A 267 -14.87 -3.80 -18.20
CA LEU A 267 -15.69 -4.96 -17.84
C LEU A 267 -16.89 -4.45 -17.02
N ARG A 268 -18.02 -4.21 -17.70
CA ARG A 268 -19.32 -4.08 -17.02
C ARG A 268 -19.80 -5.50 -16.74
N TYR A 269 -20.05 -5.80 -15.48
CA TYR A 269 -20.75 -7.01 -15.05
C TYR A 269 -22.26 -6.81 -15.18
#